data_2b32ce4485fbcde55ccf43251ac071fd
#
_entry.id   2b32ce4485fbcde55ccf43251ac071fd
#
_cell.length_a   1.000
_cell.length_b   1.000
_cell.length_c   1.000
_cell.angle_alpha   90.00
_cell.angle_beta   90.00
_cell.angle_gamma   90.00
#
_symmetry.space_group_name_H-M   'P 1'
#
loop_
_entity.id
_entity.type
_entity.pdbx_description
1 polymer ?
#
loop_
_entity_poly.entity_id
_entity_poly.type
_entity_poly.pdbx_seq_one_letter_code
_entity_poly.pdbx_strand_id
1 'polypeptide(L)'
;MCDDGSKDNTIGVAQKFVDKYPDKFRLLKNEQNMGLNFTLNKCLYEAKGEYIARMDGDDLCSPERFQKEIDVLENNPDIAIVSTDMEFFDENGVWGKTNVNPNPTKLNFIKATPFCHAPCMVRKEAYLSVEGYTVDKRLLRVEDYHLWAKMYANGYKGVNIQEPLYQMRDDRNAQNRRKFKYRINSMYAHFLATKMLNLPIYTYIFCFFPIIKGLVPPFIFNIIRRNKYTTKQS
;
A
#
# COMPACT_ATOMS: atom_id res chain seq x y z
N MET A 1 -8.20 -14.72 -2.14
CA MET A 1 -6.78 -14.80 -2.56
C MET A 1 -6.71 -14.90 -4.07
N CYS A 2 -5.66 -14.36 -4.71
CA CYS A 2 -5.45 -14.54 -6.15
C CYS A 2 -3.98 -14.92 -6.40
N ASP A 3 -3.77 -16.06 -7.05
CA ASP A 3 -2.46 -16.49 -7.50
C ASP A 3 -2.14 -15.85 -8.86
N ASP A 4 -0.96 -15.24 -8.98
CA ASP A 4 -0.49 -14.55 -10.19
C ASP A 4 0.55 -15.36 -10.97
N GLY A 5 0.29 -16.66 -11.12
CA GLY A 5 1.13 -17.59 -11.89
C GLY A 5 2.34 -18.08 -11.10
N SER A 6 2.16 -18.47 -9.84
CA SER A 6 3.19 -19.11 -9.03
C SER A 6 3.72 -20.38 -9.68
N LYS A 7 5.03 -20.60 -9.58
CA LYS A 7 5.73 -21.77 -10.13
C LYS A 7 6.07 -22.82 -9.06
N ASP A 8 5.79 -22.52 -7.83
CA ASP A 8 5.99 -23.39 -6.66
C ASP A 8 4.66 -23.98 -6.17
N ASN A 9 4.64 -24.57 -5.00
CA ASN A 9 3.45 -25.21 -4.41
C ASN A 9 2.46 -24.21 -3.75
N THR A 10 2.55 -22.91 -4.03
CA THR A 10 1.67 -21.88 -3.43
C THR A 10 0.19 -22.21 -3.64
N ILE A 11 -0.19 -22.59 -4.88
CA ILE A 11 -1.58 -22.97 -5.20
C ILE A 11 -2.05 -24.16 -4.37
N GLY A 12 -1.21 -25.21 -4.25
CA GLY A 12 -1.54 -26.40 -3.46
C GLY A 12 -1.73 -26.10 -1.98
N VAL A 13 -0.93 -25.19 -1.43
CA VAL A 13 -1.08 -24.73 -0.04
C VAL A 13 -2.37 -23.92 0.12
N ALA A 14 -2.62 -22.96 -0.78
CA ALA A 14 -3.83 -22.13 -0.74
C ALA A 14 -5.11 -22.97 -0.88
N GLN A 15 -5.10 -24.00 -1.73
CA GLN A 15 -6.26 -24.87 -1.94
C GLN A 15 -6.66 -25.61 -0.66
N LYS A 16 -5.70 -26.05 0.16
CA LYS A 16 -6.00 -26.69 1.46
C LYS A 16 -6.84 -25.80 2.39
N PHE A 17 -6.62 -24.48 2.35
CA PHE A 17 -7.41 -23.53 3.14
C PHE A 17 -8.81 -23.35 2.55
N VAL A 18 -8.94 -23.32 1.22
CA VAL A 18 -10.25 -23.27 0.56
C VAL A 18 -11.06 -24.53 0.89
N ASP A 19 -10.44 -25.71 0.81
CA ASP A 19 -11.12 -26.98 1.08
C ASP A 19 -11.55 -27.08 2.57
N LYS A 20 -10.73 -26.57 3.47
CA LYS A 20 -11.03 -26.58 4.91
C LYS A 20 -12.07 -25.54 5.33
N TYR A 21 -12.10 -24.37 4.66
CA TYR A 21 -12.95 -23.26 5.01
C TYR A 21 -13.58 -22.61 3.77
N PRO A 22 -14.45 -23.32 3.02
CA PRO A 22 -14.95 -22.89 1.70
C PRO A 22 -15.78 -21.59 1.77
N ASP A 23 -16.43 -21.34 2.90
CA ASP A 23 -17.22 -20.11 3.11
C ASP A 23 -16.36 -18.88 3.40
N LYS A 24 -15.10 -19.07 3.81
CA LYS A 24 -14.18 -17.99 4.21
C LYS A 24 -13.11 -17.70 3.16
N PHE A 25 -12.68 -18.72 2.42
CA PHE A 25 -11.60 -18.60 1.46
C PHE A 25 -12.05 -18.89 0.05
N ARG A 26 -11.64 -18.03 -0.87
CA ARG A 26 -11.81 -18.23 -2.30
C ARG A 26 -10.47 -18.03 -2.99
N LEU A 27 -10.06 -18.97 -3.84
CA LEU A 27 -8.85 -18.90 -4.63
C LEU A 27 -9.16 -18.55 -6.08
N LEU A 28 -8.65 -17.40 -6.50
CA LEU A 28 -8.61 -16.97 -7.89
C LEU A 28 -7.23 -17.30 -8.47
N LYS A 29 -7.15 -17.49 -9.78
CA LYS A 29 -5.89 -17.80 -10.47
C LYS A 29 -5.80 -16.98 -11.74
N ASN A 30 -4.64 -16.44 -12.05
CA ASN A 30 -4.31 -15.92 -13.36
C ASN A 30 -3.64 -17.03 -14.18
N GLU A 31 -3.87 -17.05 -15.49
CA GLU A 31 -3.25 -18.06 -16.39
C GLU A 31 -1.73 -17.89 -16.47
N GLN A 32 -1.26 -16.67 -16.27
CA GLN A 32 0.15 -16.30 -16.24
C GLN A 32 0.35 -15.10 -15.30
N ASN A 33 1.60 -14.71 -15.05
CA ASN A 33 1.89 -13.51 -14.29
C ASN A 33 1.40 -12.25 -15.03
N MET A 34 0.32 -11.66 -14.54
CA MET A 34 -0.33 -10.46 -15.07
C MET A 34 0.13 -9.19 -14.34
N GLY A 35 0.83 -9.35 -13.22
CA GLY A 35 1.33 -8.28 -12.36
C GLY A 35 0.34 -7.82 -11.30
N LEU A 36 0.89 -7.16 -10.27
CA LEU A 36 0.18 -6.83 -9.04
C LEU A 36 -1.13 -6.05 -9.27
N ASN A 37 -1.09 -5.00 -10.09
CA ASN A 37 -2.26 -4.13 -10.32
C ASN A 37 -3.44 -4.87 -10.95
N PHE A 38 -3.16 -5.72 -11.92
CA PHE A 38 -4.17 -6.57 -12.54
C PHE A 38 -4.77 -7.55 -11.54
N THR A 39 -3.91 -8.21 -10.78
CA THR A 39 -4.29 -9.21 -9.78
C THR A 39 -5.12 -8.60 -8.64
N LEU A 40 -4.74 -7.40 -8.16
CA LEU A 40 -5.53 -6.65 -7.17
C LEU A 40 -6.89 -6.24 -7.72
N ASN A 41 -6.97 -5.76 -8.97
CA ASN A 41 -8.25 -5.44 -9.59
C ASN A 41 -9.15 -6.67 -9.72
N LYS A 42 -8.59 -7.83 -10.12
CA LYS A 42 -9.36 -9.09 -10.16
C LYS A 42 -9.92 -9.44 -8.79
N CYS A 43 -9.13 -9.32 -7.73
CA CYS A 43 -9.61 -9.52 -6.36
C CYS A 43 -10.71 -8.52 -5.99
N LEU A 44 -10.54 -7.25 -6.36
CA LEU A 44 -11.49 -6.18 -6.09
C LEU A 44 -12.86 -6.42 -6.75
N TYR A 45 -12.89 -6.79 -8.03
CA TYR A 45 -14.13 -7.08 -8.75
C TYR A 45 -14.85 -8.31 -8.18
N GLU A 46 -14.10 -9.30 -7.77
CA GLU A 46 -14.63 -10.54 -7.19
C GLU A 46 -15.01 -10.42 -5.71
N ALA A 47 -14.59 -9.39 -5.03
CA ALA A 47 -14.91 -9.16 -3.62
C ALA A 47 -16.40 -8.86 -3.44
N LYS A 48 -17.02 -9.44 -2.39
CA LYS A 48 -18.44 -9.29 -2.08
C LYS A 48 -18.70 -8.29 -0.95
N GLY A 49 -17.71 -8.03 -0.11
CA GLY A 49 -17.82 -7.15 1.05
C GLY A 49 -17.94 -5.69 0.67
N GLU A 50 -18.56 -4.91 1.54
CA GLU A 50 -18.67 -3.45 1.46
C GLU A 50 -17.32 -2.78 1.67
N TYR A 51 -16.50 -3.34 2.55
CA TYR A 51 -15.14 -2.91 2.85
C TYR A 51 -14.13 -3.88 2.26
N ILE A 52 -13.08 -3.34 1.68
CA ILE A 52 -11.98 -4.11 1.10
C ILE A 52 -10.73 -3.86 1.93
N ALA A 53 -10.33 -4.87 2.69
CA ALA A 53 -9.06 -4.86 3.43
C ALA A 53 -7.99 -5.63 2.66
N ARG A 54 -6.77 -5.09 2.63
CA ARG A 54 -5.63 -5.75 2.03
C ARG A 54 -4.81 -6.47 3.10
N MET A 55 -4.15 -7.53 2.68
CA MET A 55 -3.09 -8.19 3.43
C MET A 55 -2.13 -8.89 2.46
N ASP A 56 -0.84 -8.73 2.67
CA ASP A 56 0.19 -9.42 1.91
C ASP A 56 0.50 -10.78 2.56
N GLY A 57 0.89 -11.77 1.76
CA GLY A 57 0.97 -13.16 2.22
C GLY A 57 2.16 -13.48 3.14
N ASP A 58 3.12 -12.57 3.24
CA ASP A 58 4.32 -12.69 4.07
C ASP A 58 4.32 -11.74 5.29
N ASP A 59 3.20 -11.03 5.49
CA ASP A 59 3.02 -10.05 6.56
C ASP A 59 2.13 -10.61 7.70
N LEU A 60 2.08 -9.88 8.82
CA LEU A 60 1.25 -10.18 9.98
C LEU A 60 0.36 -8.97 10.33
N CYS A 61 -0.74 -9.21 11.03
CA CYS A 61 -1.56 -8.11 11.55
C CYS A 61 -2.13 -8.45 12.94
N SER A 62 -2.45 -7.40 13.70
CA SER A 62 -3.20 -7.53 14.96
C SER A 62 -4.58 -8.15 14.71
N PRO A 63 -5.07 -9.05 15.58
CA PRO A 63 -6.44 -9.55 15.52
C PRO A 63 -7.51 -8.45 15.57
N GLU A 64 -7.19 -7.31 16.18
CA GLU A 64 -8.11 -6.17 16.34
C GLU A 64 -8.16 -5.25 15.13
N ARG A 65 -7.25 -5.40 14.15
CA ARG A 65 -7.07 -4.45 13.05
C ARG A 65 -8.38 -4.22 12.30
N PHE A 66 -9.02 -5.27 11.84
CA PHE A 66 -10.23 -5.12 11.02
C PHE A 66 -11.36 -4.47 11.79
N GLN A 67 -11.53 -4.80 13.07
CA GLN A 67 -12.58 -4.20 13.89
C GLN A 67 -12.33 -2.69 14.05
N LYS A 68 -11.11 -2.28 14.40
CA LYS A 68 -10.78 -0.86 14.56
C LYS A 68 -10.93 -0.07 13.25
N GLU A 69 -10.56 -0.66 12.12
CA GLU A 69 -10.71 -0.03 10.80
C GLU A 69 -12.19 0.13 10.42
N ILE A 70 -13.03 -0.89 10.66
CA ILE A 70 -14.49 -0.84 10.45
C ILE A 70 -15.13 0.21 11.34
N ASP A 71 -14.80 0.22 12.64
CA ASP A 71 -15.36 1.19 13.59
C ASP A 71 -15.10 2.64 13.13
N VAL A 72 -13.91 2.91 12.57
CA VAL A 72 -13.61 4.25 12.00
C VAL A 72 -14.48 4.54 10.79
N LEU A 73 -14.64 3.59 9.87
CA LEU A 73 -15.45 3.78 8.66
C LEU A 73 -16.93 3.95 9.00
N GLU A 74 -17.49 3.13 9.90
CA GLU A 74 -18.89 3.19 10.30
C GLU A 74 -19.25 4.51 11.00
N ASN A 75 -18.35 5.00 11.86
CA ASN A 75 -18.58 6.24 12.61
C ASN A 75 -18.28 7.51 11.79
N ASN A 76 -17.69 7.40 10.60
CA ASN A 76 -17.30 8.54 9.76
C ASN A 76 -17.67 8.29 8.29
N PRO A 77 -18.93 8.52 7.89
CA PRO A 77 -19.39 8.25 6.52
C PRO A 77 -18.64 9.00 5.40
N ASP A 78 -18.02 10.13 5.70
CA ASP A 78 -17.22 10.92 4.77
C ASP A 78 -15.79 10.38 4.58
N ILE A 79 -15.37 9.40 5.39
CA ILE A 79 -14.09 8.71 5.27
C ILE A 79 -14.27 7.44 4.43
N ALA A 80 -13.46 7.31 3.40
CA ALA A 80 -13.47 6.16 2.51
C ALA A 80 -12.22 5.26 2.65
N ILE A 81 -11.14 5.78 3.20
CA ILE A 81 -9.84 5.10 3.33
C ILE A 81 -9.41 5.14 4.79
N VAL A 82 -9.16 3.98 5.37
CA VAL A 82 -8.51 3.85 6.68
C VAL A 82 -7.22 3.06 6.50
N SER A 83 -6.15 3.54 7.10
CA SER A 83 -4.89 2.81 7.21
C SER A 83 -4.42 2.86 8.66
N THR A 84 -3.33 2.19 8.97
CA THR A 84 -2.75 2.18 10.31
C THR A 84 -1.26 2.48 10.23
N ASP A 85 -0.65 2.83 11.36
CA ASP A 85 0.78 2.66 11.46
C ASP A 85 1.15 1.18 11.28
N MET A 86 2.39 0.92 10.92
CA MET A 86 2.90 -0.44 10.79
C MET A 86 4.30 -0.56 11.38
N GLU A 87 4.61 -1.75 11.84
CA GLU A 87 5.94 -2.18 12.24
C GLU A 87 6.66 -2.85 11.07
N PHE A 88 7.98 -2.81 11.13
CA PHE A 88 8.86 -3.56 10.23
C PHE A 88 9.54 -4.66 11.03
N PHE A 89 9.51 -5.88 10.53
CA PHE A 89 10.16 -7.02 11.17
C PHE A 89 11.03 -7.83 10.21
N ASP A 90 12.07 -8.44 10.75
CA ASP A 90 12.93 -9.42 10.09
C ASP A 90 13.11 -10.66 10.99
N GLU A 91 14.10 -11.50 10.68
CA GLU A 91 14.43 -12.69 11.46
C GLU A 91 14.88 -12.41 12.91
N ASN A 92 15.23 -11.15 13.22
CA ASN A 92 15.66 -10.74 14.57
C ASN A 92 14.53 -10.05 15.36
N GLY A 93 13.33 -9.95 14.77
CA GLY A 93 12.16 -9.30 15.38
C GLY A 93 11.84 -7.94 14.81
N VAL A 94 11.04 -7.15 15.53
CA VAL A 94 10.64 -5.79 15.13
C VAL A 94 11.80 -4.83 15.27
N TRP A 95 12.13 -4.12 14.17
CA TRP A 95 13.24 -3.19 14.14
C TRP A 95 12.84 -1.72 13.92
N GLY A 96 11.59 -1.44 13.60
CA GLY A 96 11.12 -0.08 13.39
C GLY A 96 9.62 0.02 13.20
N LYS A 97 9.09 1.25 13.26
CA LYS A 97 7.69 1.53 13.00
C LYS A 97 7.50 2.81 12.21
N THR A 98 6.38 2.91 11.52
CA THR A 98 5.95 4.17 10.90
C THR A 98 5.39 5.13 11.94
N ASN A 99 5.25 6.38 11.54
CA ASN A 99 4.48 7.40 12.24
C ASN A 99 3.86 8.27 11.14
N VAL A 100 2.70 7.84 10.65
CA VAL A 100 2.00 8.50 9.54
C VAL A 100 1.10 9.61 10.05
N ASN A 101 0.83 10.62 9.20
CA ASN A 101 -0.09 11.70 9.56
C ASN A 101 -1.49 11.13 9.79
N PRO A 102 -2.14 11.34 10.96
CA PRO A 102 -3.48 10.80 11.24
C PRO A 102 -4.54 11.30 10.25
N ASN A 103 -4.46 12.54 9.81
CA ASN A 103 -5.44 13.17 8.93
C ASN A 103 -4.76 13.73 7.67
N PRO A 104 -4.36 12.87 6.73
CA PRO A 104 -3.65 13.33 5.54
C PRO A 104 -4.56 14.15 4.62
N THR A 105 -3.97 15.18 4.05
CA THR A 105 -4.59 16.04 3.04
C THR A 105 -3.92 15.86 1.68
N LYS A 106 -4.47 16.48 0.63
CA LYS A 106 -3.83 16.46 -0.69
C LYS A 106 -2.39 17.01 -0.69
N LEU A 107 -2.01 17.85 0.27
CA LEU A 107 -0.64 18.37 0.38
C LEU A 107 0.37 17.31 0.83
N ASN A 108 -0.07 16.25 1.48
CA ASN A 108 0.82 15.16 1.89
C ASN A 108 1.41 14.41 0.69
N PHE A 109 0.71 14.39 -0.44
CA PHE A 109 1.20 13.79 -1.69
C PHE A 109 2.47 14.44 -2.23
N ILE A 110 2.77 15.69 -1.86
CA ILE A 110 4.00 16.37 -2.29
C ILE A 110 5.26 15.62 -1.84
N LYS A 111 5.23 14.98 -0.67
CA LYS A 111 6.42 14.38 -0.04
C LYS A 111 6.45 12.85 -0.07
N ALA A 112 5.29 12.21 0.05
CA ALA A 112 5.18 10.75 0.16
C ALA A 112 3.75 10.28 -0.06
N THR A 113 3.54 8.95 -0.07
CA THR A 113 2.21 8.37 0.03
C THR A 113 1.58 8.73 1.39
N PRO A 114 0.30 9.10 1.42
CA PRO A 114 -0.38 9.47 2.67
C PRO A 114 -0.76 8.27 3.54
N PHE A 115 -0.77 7.06 2.97
CA PHE A 115 -1.19 5.83 3.64
C PHE A 115 -0.15 4.72 3.50
N CYS A 116 -0.05 3.87 4.50
CA CYS A 116 0.58 2.56 4.36
C CYS A 116 -0.37 1.66 3.55
N HIS A 117 0.05 1.16 2.42
CA HIS A 117 -0.83 0.45 1.48
C HIS A 117 -1.31 -0.92 2.01
N ALA A 118 -0.41 -1.69 2.61
CA ALA A 118 -0.71 -3.04 3.06
C ALA A 118 -1.79 -3.09 4.17
N PRO A 119 -1.79 -2.20 5.18
CA PRO A 119 -2.84 -2.17 6.19
C PRO A 119 -4.09 -1.37 5.81
N CYS A 120 -4.31 -1.01 4.54
CA CYS A 120 -5.51 -0.24 4.19
C CYS A 120 -6.78 -1.09 4.22
N MET A 121 -7.86 -0.48 4.76
CA MET A 121 -9.24 -0.85 4.52
C MET A 121 -9.96 0.31 3.83
N VAL A 122 -10.72 0.03 2.78
CA VAL A 122 -11.33 1.05 1.91
C VAL A 122 -12.76 0.65 1.58
N ARG A 123 -13.68 1.62 1.50
CA ARG A 123 -15.02 1.38 0.96
C ARG A 123 -14.92 0.88 -0.48
N LYS A 124 -15.59 -0.21 -0.79
CA LYS A 124 -15.56 -0.82 -2.13
C LYS A 124 -16.00 0.18 -3.21
N GLU A 125 -17.02 0.98 -2.93
CA GLU A 125 -17.50 2.01 -3.84
C GLU A 125 -16.41 3.01 -4.25
N ALA A 126 -15.53 3.42 -3.31
CA ALA A 126 -14.44 4.33 -3.60
C ALA A 126 -13.38 3.72 -4.55
N TYR A 127 -13.14 2.41 -4.45
CA TYR A 127 -12.32 1.70 -5.44
C TYR A 127 -12.98 1.69 -6.81
N LEU A 128 -14.28 1.37 -6.86
CA LEU A 128 -15.01 1.21 -8.12
C LEU A 128 -15.19 2.55 -8.83
N SER A 129 -15.44 3.63 -8.11
CA SER A 129 -15.63 4.98 -8.67
C SER A 129 -14.39 5.51 -9.41
N VAL A 130 -13.21 5.01 -9.06
CA VAL A 130 -11.94 5.36 -9.70
C VAL A 130 -11.39 4.23 -10.58
N GLU A 131 -12.21 3.22 -10.90
CA GLU A 131 -11.83 2.06 -11.74
C GLU A 131 -10.62 1.28 -11.17
N GLY A 132 -10.49 1.22 -9.83
CA GLY A 132 -9.44 0.48 -9.15
C GLY A 132 -8.02 0.95 -9.48
N TYR A 133 -7.08 0.00 -9.50
CA TYR A 133 -5.66 0.26 -9.79
C TYR A 133 -5.43 0.45 -11.29
N THR A 134 -4.70 1.47 -11.66
CA THR A 134 -4.31 1.68 -13.06
C THR A 134 -3.25 0.67 -13.49
N VAL A 135 -3.55 -0.12 -14.53
CA VAL A 135 -2.62 -1.12 -15.10
C VAL A 135 -1.71 -0.43 -16.11
N ASP A 136 -0.60 0.12 -15.63
CA ASP A 136 0.45 0.79 -16.44
C ASP A 136 1.83 0.40 -15.90
N LYS A 137 2.72 -0.03 -16.81
CA LYS A 137 4.11 -0.40 -16.46
C LYS A 137 4.90 0.75 -15.82
N ARG A 138 4.52 2.00 -16.09
CA ARG A 138 5.11 3.21 -15.50
C ARG A 138 4.66 3.47 -14.07
N LEU A 139 3.65 2.75 -13.59
CA LEU A 139 3.13 2.86 -12.22
C LEU A 139 3.52 1.67 -11.33
N LEU A 140 4.41 0.78 -11.81
CA LEU A 140 4.91 -0.32 -10.99
C LEU A 140 5.67 0.21 -9.76
N ARG A 141 5.33 -0.30 -8.57
CA ARG A 141 5.87 0.07 -7.25
C ARG A 141 5.46 1.48 -6.77
N VAL A 142 4.43 2.07 -7.39
CA VAL A 142 3.79 3.34 -7.01
C VAL A 142 2.29 3.31 -7.33
N GLU A 143 1.76 2.12 -7.51
CA GLU A 143 0.35 1.87 -7.83
C GLU A 143 -0.59 2.40 -6.75
N ASP A 144 -0.21 2.25 -5.49
CA ASP A 144 -0.91 2.73 -4.32
C ASP A 144 -0.96 4.27 -4.28
N TYR A 145 0.17 4.91 -4.46
CA TYR A 145 0.26 6.36 -4.49
C TYR A 145 -0.63 6.97 -5.58
N HIS A 146 -0.64 6.37 -6.77
CA HIS A 146 -1.49 6.80 -7.87
C HIS A 146 -2.98 6.57 -7.58
N LEU A 147 -3.32 5.43 -6.98
CA LEU A 147 -4.70 5.11 -6.59
C LEU A 147 -5.24 6.11 -5.57
N TRP A 148 -4.47 6.42 -4.51
CA TRP A 148 -4.87 7.39 -3.50
C TRP A 148 -5.04 8.78 -4.10
N ALA A 149 -4.19 9.18 -5.06
CA ALA A 149 -4.33 10.44 -5.77
C ALA A 149 -5.63 10.50 -6.59
N LYS A 150 -6.02 9.41 -7.27
CA LYS A 150 -7.31 9.32 -7.96
C LYS A 150 -8.49 9.48 -6.99
N MET A 151 -8.45 8.78 -5.85
CA MET A 151 -9.51 8.87 -4.85
C MET A 151 -9.63 10.29 -4.27
N TYR A 152 -8.52 10.92 -3.91
CA TYR A 152 -8.53 12.31 -3.42
C TYR A 152 -8.98 13.33 -4.48
N ALA A 153 -8.66 13.09 -5.75
CA ALA A 153 -9.14 13.93 -6.86
C ALA A 153 -10.66 13.80 -7.05
N ASN A 154 -11.24 12.66 -6.69
CA ASN A 154 -12.69 12.41 -6.69
C ASN A 154 -13.38 12.82 -5.36
N GLY A 155 -12.67 13.50 -4.45
CA GLY A 155 -13.25 14.04 -3.22
C GLY A 155 -13.24 13.09 -2.03
N TYR A 156 -12.78 11.85 -2.17
CA TYR A 156 -12.65 10.91 -1.06
C TYR A 156 -11.57 11.36 -0.08
N LYS A 157 -11.77 11.03 1.19
CA LYS A 157 -10.85 11.33 2.28
C LYS A 157 -10.43 10.04 2.98
N GLY A 158 -9.33 10.10 3.71
CA GLY A 158 -8.89 8.99 4.54
C GLY A 158 -8.20 9.45 5.81
N VAL A 159 -8.07 8.50 6.73
CA VAL A 159 -7.41 8.69 8.04
C VAL A 159 -6.44 7.55 8.32
N ASN A 160 -5.50 7.79 9.22
CA ASN A 160 -4.57 6.78 9.71
C ASN A 160 -4.74 6.60 11.23
N ILE A 161 -5.05 5.38 11.65
CA ILE A 161 -5.04 4.98 13.05
C ILE A 161 -3.59 5.00 13.54
N GLN A 162 -3.33 5.68 14.66
CA GLN A 162 -1.98 5.89 15.20
C GLN A 162 -1.49 4.69 16.04
N GLU A 163 -1.92 3.50 15.68
CA GLU A 163 -1.51 2.24 16.27
C GLU A 163 -0.88 1.34 15.21
N PRO A 164 0.22 0.64 15.51
CA PRO A 164 0.87 -0.28 14.58
C PRO A 164 0.11 -1.62 14.53
N LEU A 165 -1.05 -1.63 13.87
CA LEU A 165 -1.90 -2.81 13.75
C LEU A 165 -1.45 -3.78 12.64
N TYR A 166 -0.33 -3.51 11.99
CA TYR A 166 0.22 -4.30 10.90
C TYR A 166 1.73 -4.46 11.04
N GLN A 167 2.25 -5.63 10.71
CA GLN A 167 3.67 -5.92 10.71
C GLN A 167 4.09 -6.35 9.32
N MET A 168 4.91 -5.52 8.67
CA MET A 168 5.44 -5.76 7.33
C MET A 168 6.80 -6.45 7.42
N ARG A 169 6.94 -7.57 6.70
CA ARG A 169 8.25 -8.21 6.55
C ARG A 169 9.17 -7.35 5.69
N ASP A 170 10.27 -6.92 6.25
CA ASP A 170 11.25 -6.09 5.57
C ASP A 170 12.67 -6.61 5.80
N ASP A 171 12.99 -7.70 5.15
CA ASP A 171 14.29 -8.34 5.20
C ASP A 171 15.40 -7.43 4.66
N ARG A 172 16.62 -7.61 5.19
CA ARG A 172 17.79 -6.82 4.79
C ARG A 172 18.06 -6.82 3.29
N ASN A 173 17.65 -7.88 2.58
CA ASN A 173 17.79 -8.04 1.14
C ASN A 173 16.68 -7.36 0.31
N ALA A 174 15.59 -6.89 0.92
CA ALA A 174 14.50 -6.21 0.22
C ALA A 174 14.96 -4.97 -0.55
N GLN A 175 16.07 -4.37 -0.13
CA GLN A 175 16.64 -3.17 -0.75
C GLN A 175 17.29 -3.42 -2.10
N ASN A 176 17.84 -4.61 -2.34
CA ASN A 176 18.44 -4.97 -3.64
C ASN A 176 17.41 -5.01 -4.77
N ARG A 177 16.12 -5.06 -4.43
CA ARG A 177 14.99 -5.01 -5.37
C ARG A 177 14.65 -3.60 -5.84
N ARG A 178 15.30 -2.54 -5.33
CA ARG A 178 14.99 -1.13 -5.65
C ARG A 178 15.78 -0.65 -6.87
N LYS A 179 15.36 -1.08 -8.06
CA LYS A 179 15.96 -0.66 -9.32
C LYS A 179 15.71 0.84 -9.59
N PHE A 180 16.69 1.54 -10.18
CA PHE A 180 16.59 2.99 -10.50
C PHE A 180 15.35 3.33 -11.34
N LYS A 181 14.92 2.41 -12.24
CA LYS A 181 13.69 2.60 -13.02
C LYS A 181 12.45 2.90 -12.18
N TYR A 182 12.35 2.38 -10.94
CA TYR A 182 11.22 2.67 -10.06
C TYR A 182 11.28 4.08 -9.47
N ARG A 183 12.44 4.75 -9.51
CA ARG A 183 12.53 6.18 -9.19
C ARG A 183 11.92 7.03 -10.29
N ILE A 184 12.09 6.62 -11.56
CA ILE A 184 11.43 7.26 -12.70
C ILE A 184 9.91 7.05 -12.62
N ASN A 185 9.47 5.85 -12.29
CA ASN A 185 8.04 5.57 -12.05
C ASN A 185 7.47 6.47 -10.94
N SER A 186 8.22 6.62 -9.84
CA SER A 186 7.83 7.47 -8.73
C SER A 186 7.73 8.94 -9.14
N MET A 187 8.69 9.45 -9.90
CA MET A 187 8.63 10.80 -10.49
C MET A 187 7.37 10.96 -11.34
N TYR A 188 7.10 10.01 -12.23
CA TYR A 188 5.93 10.03 -13.10
C TYR A 188 4.63 10.04 -12.30
N ALA A 189 4.51 9.19 -11.28
CA ALA A 189 3.33 9.15 -10.40
C ALA A 189 3.13 10.46 -9.63
N HIS A 190 4.22 11.08 -9.15
CA HIS A 190 4.16 12.40 -8.51
C HIS A 190 3.65 13.48 -9.48
N PHE A 191 4.09 13.46 -10.73
CA PHE A 191 3.59 14.36 -11.77
C PHE A 191 2.08 14.22 -12.00
N LEU A 192 1.62 12.96 -12.13
CA LEU A 192 0.19 12.68 -12.30
C LEU A 192 -0.61 13.13 -11.09
N ALA A 193 -0.16 12.84 -9.88
CA ALA A 193 -0.84 13.22 -8.65
C ALA A 193 -0.91 14.76 -8.49
N THR A 194 0.20 15.46 -8.74
CA THR A 194 0.25 16.93 -8.69
C THR A 194 -0.78 17.55 -9.62
N LYS A 195 -0.90 17.02 -10.84
CA LYS A 195 -1.89 17.45 -11.83
C LYS A 195 -3.32 17.13 -11.39
N MET A 196 -3.60 15.87 -11.01
CA MET A 196 -4.95 15.42 -10.63
C MET A 196 -5.49 16.16 -9.40
N LEU A 197 -4.63 16.44 -8.43
CA LEU A 197 -5.00 17.10 -7.18
C LEU A 197 -5.04 18.63 -7.28
N ASN A 198 -4.75 19.19 -8.46
CA ASN A 198 -4.63 20.64 -8.69
C ASN A 198 -3.72 21.31 -7.65
N LEU A 199 -2.54 20.70 -7.40
CA LEU A 199 -1.58 21.25 -6.45
C LEU A 199 -0.91 22.51 -7.04
N PRO A 200 -0.44 23.44 -6.20
CA PRO A 200 0.23 24.67 -6.65
C PRO A 200 1.42 24.39 -7.57
N ILE A 201 1.65 25.23 -8.57
CA ILE A 201 2.66 25.02 -9.63
C ILE A 201 4.07 24.79 -9.09
N TYR A 202 4.43 25.46 -8.00
CA TYR A 202 5.75 25.28 -7.37
C TYR A 202 5.98 23.85 -6.85
N THR A 203 4.92 23.05 -6.64
CA THR A 203 5.04 21.69 -6.14
C THR A 203 5.59 20.72 -7.17
N TYR A 204 5.56 21.07 -8.47
CA TYR A 204 6.13 20.24 -9.53
C TYR A 204 7.64 19.99 -9.36
N ILE A 205 8.36 20.88 -8.69
CA ILE A 205 9.78 20.68 -8.40
C ILE A 205 10.00 19.43 -7.53
N PHE A 206 9.07 19.11 -6.64
CA PHE A 206 9.17 17.95 -5.77
C PHE A 206 8.96 16.62 -6.51
N CYS A 207 8.40 16.65 -7.73
CA CYS A 207 8.30 15.45 -8.56
C CYS A 207 9.66 14.83 -8.88
N PHE A 208 10.74 15.63 -8.87
CA PHE A 208 12.10 15.17 -9.09
C PHE A 208 12.77 14.56 -7.84
N PHE A 209 12.18 14.71 -6.66
CA PHE A 209 12.72 14.19 -5.41
C PHE A 209 13.05 12.69 -5.43
N PRO A 210 12.21 11.81 -6.03
CA PRO A 210 12.54 10.38 -6.16
C PRO A 210 13.84 10.13 -6.92
N ILE A 211 14.12 10.92 -7.96
CA ILE A 211 15.38 10.80 -8.73
C ILE A 211 16.56 11.18 -7.85
N ILE A 212 16.49 12.33 -7.15
CA ILE A 212 17.53 12.79 -6.23
C ILE A 212 17.81 11.71 -5.16
N LYS A 213 16.75 11.14 -4.56
CA LYS A 213 16.89 10.03 -3.61
C LYS A 213 17.52 8.79 -4.24
N GLY A 214 17.33 8.58 -5.54
CA GLY A 214 17.94 7.46 -6.27
C GLY A 214 19.43 7.58 -6.49
N LEU A 215 19.98 8.79 -6.41
CA LEU A 215 21.42 9.08 -6.52
C LEU A 215 22.16 8.89 -5.19
N VAL A 216 21.44 8.80 -4.07
CA VAL A 216 22.06 8.56 -2.76
C VAL A 216 22.54 7.12 -2.67
N PRO A 217 23.82 6.88 -2.30
CA PRO A 217 24.35 5.53 -2.13
C PRO A 217 23.49 4.68 -1.18
N PRO A 218 23.28 3.39 -1.47
CA PRO A 218 22.39 2.52 -0.70
C PRO A 218 22.71 2.49 0.81
N PHE A 219 23.99 2.49 1.19
CA PHE A 219 24.39 2.45 2.59
C PHE A 219 23.97 3.70 3.36
N ILE A 220 24.09 4.90 2.76
CA ILE A 220 23.65 6.16 3.36
C ILE A 220 22.11 6.16 3.50
N PHE A 221 21.45 5.72 2.43
CA PHE A 221 19.98 5.62 2.46
C PHE A 221 19.48 4.70 3.58
N ASN A 222 20.19 3.61 3.83
CA ASN A 222 19.88 2.65 4.89
C ASN A 222 20.03 3.24 6.27
N ILE A 223 21.10 3.99 6.51
CA ILE A 223 21.32 4.70 7.78
C ILE A 223 20.18 5.70 8.03
N ILE A 224 19.87 6.54 7.02
CA ILE A 224 18.79 7.53 7.13
C ILE A 224 17.44 6.85 7.41
N ARG A 225 17.16 5.74 6.72
CA ARG A 225 15.93 4.98 6.89
C ARG A 225 15.82 4.37 8.27
N ARG A 226 16.86 3.70 8.75
CA ARG A 226 16.89 3.14 10.12
C ARG A 226 16.68 4.23 11.15
N ASN A 227 17.43 5.31 11.09
CA ASN A 227 17.27 6.43 12.04
C ASN A 227 15.86 7.05 12.01
N LYS A 228 15.19 7.01 10.85
CA LYS A 228 13.81 7.52 10.73
C LYS A 228 12.78 6.61 11.39
N TYR A 229 12.94 5.30 11.32
CA TYR A 229 11.93 4.31 11.73
C TYR A 229 12.30 3.57 13.02
N THR A 230 13.56 3.56 13.43
CA THR A 230 13.94 3.00 14.73
C THR A 230 13.34 3.85 15.84
N THR A 231 12.49 3.25 16.64
CA THR A 231 12.02 3.85 17.88
C THR A 231 13.22 3.97 18.82
N LYS A 232 13.55 5.18 19.25
CA LYS A 232 14.42 5.33 20.42
C LYS A 232 13.69 4.63 21.57
N GLN A 233 14.26 3.54 22.04
CA GLN A 233 13.81 2.94 23.29
C GLN A 233 14.03 4.02 24.36
N SER A 234 12.93 4.62 24.81
CA SER A 234 12.89 5.47 25.98
C SER A 234 12.64 4.62 27.21
#